data_e48abfd9fe5561a2c4016fc095cac33a
#
_entry.id   e48abfd9fe5561a2c4016fc095cac33a
#
_cell.length_a   1.000
_cell.length_b   1.000
_cell.length_c   1.000
_cell.angle_alpha   90.00
_cell.angle_beta   90.00
_cell.angle_gamma   90.00
#
_symmetry.space_group_name_H-M   'P 1'
#
loop_
_entity.id
_entity.type
_entity.pdbx_description
1 polymer ?
#
loop_
_entity_poly.entity_id
_entity_poly.type
_entity_poly.pdbx_seq_one_letter_code
_entity_poly.pdbx_strand_id
1 'polypeptide(L)'
;EVPSRGLGDVYKRQTLDKLDKTYGKGSVMKLGDQTVEKVESISSGSIGLDIALGVGGYPKGRVIEIYGPESSGKTTLTLHAIAECQRAGGIAAFIDAEHAFDRFYAEKLGVDLGELVISQPDNGEQALEIADNLIRSGAVDALVIDSVAALTPKSEIEGEMGDSKMGLHARLMSQALRKL
;
A
#
# COMPACT_ATOMS: atom_id res chain seq x y z
N GLU A 1 26.41 -40.84 -23.20
CA GLU A 1 25.10 -40.23 -23.46
C GLU A 1 25.11 -38.81 -22.97
N VAL A 2 25.13 -37.85 -23.89
CA VAL A 2 24.98 -36.42 -23.56
C VAL A 2 23.48 -36.18 -23.40
N PRO A 3 23.01 -35.75 -22.22
CA PRO A 3 21.60 -35.59 -22.02
C PRO A 3 21.02 -34.51 -22.95
N SER A 4 19.78 -34.73 -23.36
CA SER A 4 18.91 -33.86 -24.15
C SER A 4 18.70 -32.41 -23.59
N ARG A 5 19.43 -32.02 -22.56
CA ARG A 5 19.43 -30.66 -21.96
C ARG A 5 19.87 -29.57 -22.95
N GLY A 6 20.81 -29.85 -23.83
CA GLY A 6 21.35 -28.85 -24.76
C GLY A 6 20.33 -28.35 -25.81
N LEU A 7 19.50 -29.25 -26.36
CA LEU A 7 18.45 -28.85 -27.30
C LEU A 7 17.35 -28.04 -26.64
N GLY A 8 16.92 -28.44 -25.42
CA GLY A 8 15.92 -27.72 -24.65
C GLY A 8 16.34 -26.29 -24.29
N ASP A 9 17.63 -26.08 -24.00
CA ASP A 9 18.17 -24.76 -23.68
C ASP A 9 18.28 -23.85 -24.95
N VAL A 10 18.55 -24.42 -26.10
CA VAL A 10 18.53 -23.69 -27.37
C VAL A 10 17.12 -23.21 -27.70
N TYR A 11 16.13 -24.08 -27.64
CA TYR A 11 14.72 -23.70 -27.86
C TYR A 11 14.21 -22.69 -26.86
N LYS A 12 14.58 -22.81 -25.59
CA LYS A 12 14.27 -21.82 -24.56
C LYS A 12 14.83 -20.44 -24.91
N ARG A 13 16.10 -20.37 -25.28
CA ARG A 13 16.75 -19.11 -25.65
C ARG A 13 16.10 -18.48 -26.87
N GLN A 14 15.84 -19.25 -27.93
CA GLN A 14 15.16 -18.79 -29.12
C GLN A 14 13.75 -18.27 -28.84
N THR A 15 13.03 -18.93 -27.94
CA THR A 15 11.68 -18.47 -27.51
C THR A 15 11.75 -17.16 -26.76
N LEU A 16 12.70 -17.01 -25.82
CA LEU A 16 12.91 -15.77 -25.08
C LEU A 16 13.30 -14.63 -26.03
N ASP A 17 14.23 -14.87 -26.96
CA ASP A 17 14.63 -13.87 -27.95
C ASP A 17 13.47 -13.45 -28.87
N LYS A 18 12.57 -14.36 -29.18
CA LYS A 18 11.38 -14.07 -30.01
C LYS A 18 10.38 -13.22 -29.19
N LEU A 19 10.17 -13.53 -27.91
CA LEU A 19 9.31 -12.76 -27.03
C LEU A 19 9.85 -11.35 -26.79
N ASP A 20 11.16 -11.22 -26.57
CA ASP A 20 11.82 -9.91 -26.44
C ASP A 20 11.70 -9.05 -27.70
N LYS A 21 11.77 -9.66 -28.88
CA LYS A 21 11.55 -8.95 -30.15
C LYS A 21 10.09 -8.50 -30.35
N THR A 22 9.13 -9.30 -29.85
CA THR A 22 7.71 -9.04 -30.06
C THR A 22 7.14 -8.05 -29.05
N TYR A 23 7.55 -8.16 -27.77
CA TYR A 23 6.96 -7.44 -26.64
C TYR A 23 7.92 -6.44 -25.97
N GLY A 24 9.17 -6.35 -26.43
CA GLY A 24 10.21 -5.51 -25.87
C GLY A 24 11.15 -6.28 -24.92
N LYS A 25 12.40 -5.80 -24.81
CA LYS A 25 13.41 -6.40 -23.94
C LYS A 25 12.93 -6.43 -22.48
N GLY A 26 13.06 -7.60 -21.85
CA GLY A 26 12.69 -7.78 -20.45
C GLY A 26 11.22 -8.15 -20.23
N SER A 27 10.45 -8.37 -21.32
CA SER A 27 9.08 -8.88 -21.23
C SER A 27 8.98 -10.25 -20.57
N VAL A 28 10.02 -11.07 -20.75
CA VAL A 28 10.19 -12.36 -20.08
C VAL A 28 11.64 -12.49 -19.61
N MET A 29 11.84 -12.80 -18.34
CA MET A 29 13.18 -12.95 -17.76
C MET A 29 13.22 -14.13 -16.80
N LYS A 30 14.41 -14.66 -16.56
CA LYS A 30 14.60 -15.66 -15.51
C LYS A 30 14.72 -14.94 -14.17
N LEU A 31 13.94 -15.38 -13.20
CA LEU A 31 13.94 -14.76 -11.85
C LEU A 31 15.34 -14.79 -11.20
N GLY A 32 16.13 -15.84 -11.47
CA GLY A 32 17.50 -15.97 -10.95
C GLY A 32 18.54 -15.03 -11.57
N ASP A 33 18.22 -14.37 -12.70
CA ASP A 33 19.13 -13.44 -13.35
C ASP A 33 18.95 -11.99 -12.83
N GLN A 34 17.96 -11.77 -11.95
CA GLN A 34 17.73 -10.47 -11.31
C GLN A 34 18.65 -10.30 -10.09
N THR A 35 19.36 -9.18 -10.04
CA THR A 35 19.95 -8.70 -8.79
C THR A 35 18.81 -8.34 -7.84
N VAL A 36 18.80 -8.96 -6.66
CA VAL A 36 17.84 -8.60 -5.60
C VAL A 36 18.14 -7.16 -5.19
N GLU A 37 17.32 -6.22 -5.67
CA GLU A 37 17.39 -4.85 -5.20
C GLU A 37 17.02 -4.81 -3.70
N LYS A 38 17.82 -4.09 -2.91
CA LYS A 38 17.52 -3.89 -1.50
C LYS A 38 16.24 -3.03 -1.40
N VAL A 39 15.17 -3.63 -0.92
CA VAL A 39 13.90 -2.92 -0.69
C VAL A 39 14.07 -1.99 0.50
N GLU A 40 13.85 -0.70 0.31
CA GLU A 40 13.74 0.24 1.43
C GLU A 40 12.45 -0.02 2.21
N SER A 41 12.53 0.10 3.53
CA SER A 41 11.39 -0.15 4.42
C SER A 41 11.28 0.89 5.52
N ILE A 42 10.08 1.04 6.06
CA ILE A 42 9.77 1.80 7.27
C ILE A 42 9.55 0.78 8.38
N SER A 43 10.24 0.93 9.51
CA SER A 43 10.03 0.05 10.67
C SER A 43 8.56 0.08 11.12
N SER A 44 8.07 -1.06 11.55
CA SER A 44 6.73 -1.16 12.17
C SER A 44 6.71 -0.69 13.64
N GLY A 45 7.87 -0.37 14.21
CA GLY A 45 8.04 -0.12 15.64
C GLY A 45 8.13 -1.39 16.49
N SER A 46 8.02 -2.55 15.86
CA SER A 46 8.14 -3.86 16.51
C SER A 46 9.23 -4.69 15.86
N ILE A 47 10.31 -4.97 16.61
CA ILE A 47 11.44 -5.78 16.14
C ILE A 47 10.96 -7.16 15.65
N GLY A 48 10.02 -7.78 16.37
CA GLY A 48 9.49 -9.09 16.00
C GLY A 48 8.73 -9.06 14.68
N LEU A 49 7.94 -8.02 14.42
CA LEU A 49 7.21 -7.85 13.17
C LEU A 49 8.16 -7.50 12.01
N ASP A 50 9.14 -6.62 12.24
CA ASP A 50 10.14 -6.26 11.24
C ASP A 50 10.96 -7.47 10.75
N ILE A 51 11.33 -8.36 11.67
CA ILE A 51 11.98 -9.62 11.33
C ILE A 51 11.04 -10.54 10.55
N ALA A 52 9.79 -10.67 10.97
CA ALA A 52 8.79 -11.52 10.31
C ALA A 52 8.46 -11.06 8.89
N LEU A 53 8.49 -9.74 8.63
CA LEU A 53 8.29 -9.18 7.29
C LEU A 53 9.49 -9.44 6.34
N GLY A 54 10.65 -9.81 6.87
CA GLY A 54 11.81 -10.24 6.10
C GLY A 54 12.61 -9.11 5.45
N VAL A 55 12.06 -7.89 5.34
CA VAL A 55 12.71 -6.71 4.76
C VAL A 55 13.01 -5.62 5.80
N GLY A 56 12.76 -5.91 7.08
CA GLY A 56 13.05 -5.01 8.19
C GLY A 56 11.98 -3.94 8.42
N GLY A 57 10.75 -4.18 7.98
CA GLY A 57 9.61 -3.28 8.16
C GLY A 57 8.64 -3.30 6.99
N TYR A 58 7.82 -2.28 6.89
CA TYR A 58 6.89 -2.10 5.76
C TYR A 58 7.66 -1.63 4.51
N PRO A 59 7.59 -2.38 3.38
CA PRO A 59 8.31 -2.01 2.16
C PRO A 59 7.78 -0.71 1.56
N LYS A 60 8.67 0.24 1.23
CA LYS A 60 8.31 1.48 0.55
C LYS A 60 7.80 1.20 -0.87
N GLY A 61 6.91 2.07 -1.35
CA GLY A 61 6.34 1.96 -2.69
C GLY A 61 5.42 0.76 -2.88
N ARG A 62 4.77 0.29 -1.81
CA ARG A 62 3.82 -0.82 -1.82
C ARG A 62 2.55 -0.46 -1.07
N VAL A 63 1.43 -1.00 -1.56
CA VAL A 63 0.17 -0.98 -0.83
C VAL A 63 0.19 -2.13 0.18
N ILE A 64 -0.05 -1.81 1.45
CA ILE A 64 -0.02 -2.75 2.56
C ILE A 64 -1.41 -2.77 3.18
N GLU A 65 -2.03 -3.94 3.23
CA GLU A 65 -3.31 -4.13 3.89
C GLU A 65 -3.09 -4.71 5.29
N ILE A 66 -3.62 -4.02 6.31
CA ILE A 66 -3.67 -4.49 7.70
C ILE A 66 -5.13 -4.75 8.04
N TYR A 67 -5.47 -6.00 8.26
CA TYR A 67 -6.84 -6.42 8.55
C TYR A 67 -6.94 -7.22 9.84
N GLY A 68 -8.13 -7.25 10.42
CA GLY A 68 -8.41 -7.96 11.68
C GLY A 68 -9.68 -7.45 12.34
N PRO A 69 -10.12 -8.08 13.44
CA PRO A 69 -11.29 -7.66 14.20
C PRO A 69 -11.15 -6.23 14.72
N GLU A 70 -12.26 -5.64 15.13
CA GLU A 70 -12.25 -4.37 15.88
C GLU A 70 -11.38 -4.49 17.13
N SER A 71 -10.77 -3.38 17.54
CA SER A 71 -9.89 -3.31 18.71
C SER A 71 -8.68 -4.26 18.70
N SER A 72 -8.30 -4.80 17.53
CA SER A 72 -7.14 -5.71 17.40
C SER A 72 -5.79 -4.99 17.29
N GLY A 73 -5.77 -3.66 17.33
CA GLY A 73 -4.55 -2.85 17.27
C GLY A 73 -4.14 -2.42 15.85
N LYS A 74 -5.01 -2.48 14.85
CA LYS A 74 -4.72 -2.02 13.49
C LYS A 74 -4.22 -0.57 13.46
N THR A 75 -5.01 0.35 14.03
CA THR A 75 -4.65 1.77 14.15
C THR A 75 -3.36 1.96 14.96
N THR A 76 -3.14 1.18 16.01
CA THR A 76 -1.90 1.22 16.80
C THR A 76 -0.67 0.91 15.92
N LEU A 77 -0.75 -0.12 15.08
CA LEU A 77 0.33 -0.48 14.16
C LEU A 77 0.60 0.63 13.14
N THR A 78 -0.44 1.26 12.60
CA THR A 78 -0.28 2.35 11.64
C THR A 78 0.32 3.61 12.29
N LEU A 79 -0.08 3.93 13.52
CA LEU A 79 0.48 5.05 14.27
C LEU A 79 1.95 4.83 14.61
N HIS A 80 2.36 3.61 14.96
CA HIS A 80 3.78 3.27 15.12
C HIS A 80 4.56 3.42 13.81
N ALA A 81 4.01 2.97 12.68
CA ALA A 81 4.65 3.16 11.37
C ALA A 81 4.83 4.64 11.02
N ILE A 82 3.84 5.48 11.33
CA ILE A 82 3.94 6.94 11.18
C ILE A 82 5.06 7.49 12.05
N ALA A 83 5.09 7.14 13.34
CA ALA A 83 6.12 7.61 14.27
C ALA A 83 7.53 7.21 13.82
N GLU A 84 7.71 5.97 13.33
CA GLU A 84 8.99 5.50 12.80
C GLU A 84 9.37 6.21 11.48
N CYS A 85 8.39 6.46 10.61
CA CYS A 85 8.59 7.25 9.39
C CYS A 85 9.11 8.66 9.71
N GLN A 86 8.43 9.36 10.62
CA GLN A 86 8.82 10.70 11.07
C GLN A 86 10.18 10.71 11.77
N ARG A 87 10.47 9.70 12.60
CA ARG A 87 11.76 9.53 13.29
C ARG A 87 12.91 9.34 12.31
N ALA A 88 12.65 8.72 11.17
CA ALA A 88 13.61 8.59 10.07
C ALA A 88 13.73 9.86 9.21
N GLY A 89 13.01 10.93 9.52
CA GLY A 89 12.98 12.19 8.76
C GLY A 89 12.01 12.19 7.58
N GLY A 90 11.14 11.17 7.48
CA GLY A 90 10.11 11.08 6.44
C GLY A 90 8.83 11.85 6.79
N ILE A 91 8.05 12.13 5.78
CA ILE A 91 6.74 12.80 5.89
C ILE A 91 5.63 11.75 5.85
N ALA A 92 4.72 11.82 6.84
CA ALA A 92 3.58 10.92 6.93
C ALA A 92 2.26 11.67 6.78
N ALA A 93 1.29 10.98 6.16
CA ALA A 93 -0.07 11.46 6.06
C ALA A 93 -1.07 10.42 6.58
N PHE A 94 -2.17 10.88 7.15
CA PHE A 94 -3.25 10.08 7.70
C PHE A 94 -4.59 10.54 7.15
N ILE A 95 -5.31 9.65 6.48
CA ILE A 95 -6.68 9.87 6.04
C ILE A 95 -7.61 9.16 7.01
N ASP A 96 -8.27 9.94 7.86
CA ASP A 96 -9.18 9.50 8.91
C ASP A 96 -10.60 9.42 8.36
N ALA A 97 -10.94 8.29 7.74
CA ALA A 97 -12.27 8.06 7.19
C ALA A 97 -13.33 7.72 8.25
N GLU A 98 -12.90 7.34 9.46
CA GLU A 98 -13.79 7.06 10.59
C GLU A 98 -14.07 8.29 11.46
N HIS A 99 -13.33 9.39 11.25
CA HIS A 99 -13.38 10.60 12.08
C HIS A 99 -13.11 10.31 13.58
N ALA A 100 -12.23 9.35 13.84
CA ALA A 100 -11.96 8.81 15.18
C ALA A 100 -10.48 8.94 15.61
N PHE A 101 -9.70 9.81 14.96
CA PHE A 101 -8.29 9.99 15.26
C PHE A 101 -8.06 10.51 16.68
N ASP A 102 -7.42 9.71 17.53
CA ASP A 102 -7.04 10.08 18.89
C ASP A 102 -5.65 10.72 18.92
N ARG A 103 -5.64 12.05 19.05
CA ARG A 103 -4.42 12.86 19.10
C ARG A 103 -3.53 12.52 20.30
N PHE A 104 -4.14 12.30 21.47
CA PHE A 104 -3.38 12.00 22.70
C PHE A 104 -2.74 10.63 22.64
N TYR A 105 -3.44 9.67 22.04
CA TYR A 105 -2.90 8.34 21.86
C TYR A 105 -1.76 8.34 20.82
N ALA A 106 -1.95 9.02 19.69
CA ALA A 106 -0.92 9.15 18.66
C ALA A 106 0.36 9.78 19.21
N GLU A 107 0.26 10.88 19.97
CA GLU A 107 1.38 11.55 20.61
C GLU A 107 2.13 10.63 21.59
N LYS A 108 1.41 9.85 22.39
CA LYS A 108 2.00 8.87 23.32
C LYS A 108 2.76 7.75 22.60
N LEU A 109 2.36 7.40 21.37
CA LEU A 109 3.08 6.43 20.54
C LEU A 109 4.27 7.04 19.81
N GLY A 110 4.49 8.35 19.95
CA GLY A 110 5.64 9.06 19.40
C GLY A 110 5.39 9.74 18.06
N VAL A 111 4.12 9.89 17.65
CA VAL A 111 3.77 10.67 16.45
C VAL A 111 3.97 12.17 16.74
N ASP A 112 4.70 12.85 15.87
CA ASP A 112 4.78 14.31 15.86
C ASP A 112 3.53 14.86 15.18
N LEU A 113 2.62 15.41 15.99
CA LEU A 113 1.37 15.97 15.51
C LEU A 113 1.55 17.28 14.71
N GLY A 114 2.66 17.98 14.93
CA GLY A 114 2.99 19.21 14.20
C GLY A 114 3.38 18.96 12.74
N GLU A 115 3.95 17.78 12.47
CA GLU A 115 4.43 17.36 11.14
C GLU A 115 3.48 16.35 10.47
N LEU A 116 2.42 15.91 11.15
CA LEU A 116 1.47 14.95 10.57
C LEU A 116 0.47 15.66 9.65
N VAL A 117 0.44 15.26 8.38
CA VAL A 117 -0.61 15.67 7.45
C VAL A 117 -1.86 14.82 7.71
N ILE A 118 -2.98 15.44 8.11
CA ILE A 118 -4.22 14.72 8.37
C ILE A 118 -5.36 15.25 7.49
N SER A 119 -6.22 14.35 7.00
CA SER A 119 -7.44 14.66 6.28
C SER A 119 -8.60 13.83 6.79
N GLN A 120 -9.79 14.43 6.88
CA GLN A 120 -11.04 13.79 7.28
C GLN A 120 -12.07 13.98 6.16
N PRO A 121 -12.07 13.10 5.16
CA PRO A 121 -12.95 13.23 3.99
C PRO A 121 -14.40 12.86 4.31
N ASP A 122 -15.35 13.45 3.57
CA ASP A 122 -16.77 13.20 3.73
C ASP A 122 -17.26 11.91 3.04
N ASN A 123 -16.49 11.39 2.07
CA ASN A 123 -16.83 10.20 1.29
C ASN A 123 -15.59 9.50 0.75
N GLY A 124 -15.80 8.27 0.23
CA GLY A 124 -14.71 7.42 -0.25
C GLY A 124 -13.99 7.98 -1.48
N GLU A 125 -14.72 8.60 -2.41
CA GLU A 125 -14.13 9.20 -3.61
C GLU A 125 -13.16 10.33 -3.23
N GLN A 126 -13.58 11.20 -2.32
CA GLN A 126 -12.74 12.30 -1.83
C GLN A 126 -11.49 11.78 -1.11
N ALA A 127 -11.64 10.77 -0.26
CA ALA A 127 -10.51 10.14 0.43
C ALA A 127 -9.48 9.59 -0.56
N LEU A 128 -9.92 8.87 -1.57
CA LEU A 128 -9.06 8.23 -2.57
C LEU A 128 -8.43 9.24 -3.54
N GLU A 129 -9.13 10.33 -3.85
CA GLU A 129 -8.57 11.43 -4.64
C GLU A 129 -7.48 12.19 -3.88
N ILE A 130 -7.68 12.43 -2.58
CA ILE A 130 -6.65 13.01 -1.71
C ILE A 130 -5.43 12.09 -1.65
N ALA A 131 -5.66 10.77 -1.47
CA ALA A 131 -4.59 9.78 -1.48
C ALA A 131 -3.79 9.78 -2.79
N ASP A 132 -4.46 9.74 -3.95
CA ASP A 132 -3.83 9.78 -5.27
C ASP A 132 -2.97 11.05 -5.45
N ASN A 133 -3.48 12.21 -5.03
CA ASN A 133 -2.75 13.46 -5.11
C ASN A 133 -1.50 13.48 -4.21
N LEU A 134 -1.61 13.00 -2.97
CA LEU A 134 -0.48 12.91 -2.03
C LEU A 134 0.60 11.94 -2.55
N ILE A 135 0.21 10.78 -3.06
CA ILE A 135 1.14 9.79 -3.63
C ILE A 135 1.84 10.35 -4.88
N ARG A 136 1.10 10.96 -5.80
CA ARG A 136 1.66 11.54 -7.03
C ARG A 136 2.57 12.73 -6.80
N SER A 137 2.36 13.47 -5.72
CA SER A 137 3.25 14.58 -5.36
C SER A 137 4.66 14.12 -5.01
N GLY A 138 4.83 12.84 -4.61
CA GLY A 138 6.08 12.31 -4.08
C GLY A 138 6.50 12.96 -2.75
N ALA A 139 5.60 13.71 -2.11
CA ALA A 139 5.90 14.46 -0.90
C ALA A 139 5.75 13.62 0.39
N VAL A 140 5.13 12.45 0.32
CA VAL A 140 4.87 11.60 1.49
C VAL A 140 5.61 10.27 1.37
N ASP A 141 6.23 9.84 2.45
CA ASP A 141 6.91 8.54 2.58
C ASP A 141 5.97 7.44 3.09
N ALA A 142 4.97 7.83 3.89
CA ALA A 142 3.95 6.94 4.40
C ALA A 142 2.57 7.60 4.33
N LEU A 143 1.59 6.86 3.81
CA LEU A 143 0.18 7.29 3.77
C LEU A 143 -0.67 6.19 4.41
N VAL A 144 -1.46 6.56 5.40
CA VAL A 144 -2.42 5.67 6.06
C VAL A 144 -3.84 6.09 5.69
N ILE A 145 -4.69 5.12 5.40
CA ILE A 145 -6.15 5.29 5.26
C ILE A 145 -6.80 4.40 6.31
N ASP A 146 -7.43 5.00 7.30
CA ASP A 146 -8.10 4.28 8.39
C ASP A 146 -9.59 4.70 8.46
N SER A 147 -10.52 3.85 8.13
CA SER A 147 -10.34 2.52 7.53
C SER A 147 -10.99 2.44 6.14
N VAL A 148 -10.56 1.47 5.35
CA VAL A 148 -11.17 1.18 4.03
C VAL A 148 -12.67 0.87 4.17
N ALA A 149 -13.09 0.24 5.26
CA ALA A 149 -14.50 -0.07 5.53
C ALA A 149 -15.38 1.19 5.67
N ALA A 150 -14.80 2.31 6.10
CA ALA A 150 -15.50 3.60 6.26
C ALA A 150 -15.55 4.44 4.98
N LEU A 151 -14.90 4.00 3.90
CA LEU A 151 -14.91 4.69 2.61
C LEU A 151 -16.26 4.52 1.89
N THR A 152 -17.29 5.17 2.40
CA THR A 152 -18.63 5.10 1.81
C THR A 152 -18.66 5.85 0.47
N PRO A 153 -19.14 5.21 -0.63
CA PRO A 153 -19.31 5.89 -1.90
C PRO A 153 -20.29 7.07 -1.81
N LYS A 154 -19.97 8.18 -2.46
CA LYS A 154 -20.79 9.39 -2.48
C LYS A 154 -22.22 9.11 -2.89
N SER A 155 -22.41 8.30 -3.93
CA SER A 155 -23.75 7.92 -4.42
C SER A 155 -24.56 7.08 -3.41
N GLU A 156 -23.91 6.47 -2.42
CA GLU A 156 -24.57 5.76 -1.33
C GLU A 156 -25.06 6.74 -0.27
N ILE A 157 -24.26 7.77 0.01
CA ILE A 157 -24.62 8.84 0.97
C ILE A 157 -25.78 9.69 0.44
N GLU A 158 -25.78 10.02 -0.85
CA GLU A 158 -26.80 10.85 -1.51
C GLU A 158 -28.08 10.07 -1.91
N GLY A 159 -28.09 8.74 -1.76
CA GLY A 159 -29.23 7.88 -2.10
C GLY A 159 -30.32 7.86 -1.03
N GLU A 160 -31.50 7.36 -1.41
CA GLU A 160 -32.60 7.16 -0.46
C GLU A 160 -32.38 5.90 0.38
N MET A 161 -32.92 5.91 1.63
CA MET A 161 -32.92 4.72 2.47
C MET A 161 -33.69 3.57 1.81
N GLY A 162 -32.99 2.45 1.57
CA GLY A 162 -33.57 1.26 0.90
C GLY A 162 -33.16 1.06 -0.53
N ASP A 163 -32.42 2.00 -1.14
CA ASP A 163 -31.83 1.81 -2.46
C ASP A 163 -30.82 0.66 -2.45
N SER A 164 -31.06 -0.35 -3.27
CA SER A 164 -30.13 -1.47 -3.41
C SER A 164 -28.94 -1.05 -4.28
N LYS A 165 -27.83 -0.68 -3.64
CA LYS A 165 -26.59 -0.26 -4.32
C LYS A 165 -25.48 -1.29 -4.11
N MET A 166 -25.78 -2.55 -4.47
CA MET A 166 -24.83 -3.66 -4.29
C MET A 166 -23.51 -3.42 -5.01
N GLY A 167 -22.41 -3.64 -4.29
CA GLY A 167 -21.05 -3.67 -4.83
C GLY A 167 -20.42 -2.32 -5.15
N LEU A 168 -21.01 -1.18 -4.79
CA LEU A 168 -20.43 0.15 -5.05
C LEU A 168 -19.10 0.33 -4.36
N HIS A 169 -18.99 -0.06 -3.09
CA HIS A 169 -17.75 0.00 -2.32
C HIS A 169 -16.63 -0.86 -2.96
N ALA A 170 -16.94 -2.11 -3.33
CA ALA A 170 -15.98 -2.99 -3.98
C ALA A 170 -15.52 -2.44 -5.34
N ARG A 171 -16.42 -1.81 -6.10
CA ARG A 171 -16.10 -1.16 -7.37
C ARG A 171 -15.20 0.05 -7.16
N LEU A 172 -15.49 0.89 -6.19
CA LEU A 172 -14.68 2.05 -5.81
C LEU A 172 -13.25 1.61 -5.47
N MET A 173 -13.10 0.62 -4.58
CA MET A 173 -11.79 0.09 -4.19
C MET A 173 -11.04 -0.56 -5.35
N SER A 174 -11.73 -1.33 -6.20
CA SER A 174 -11.12 -1.94 -7.37
C SER A 174 -10.60 -0.90 -8.39
N GLN A 175 -11.27 0.23 -8.53
CA GLN A 175 -10.82 1.32 -9.38
C GLN A 175 -9.63 2.05 -8.76
N ALA A 176 -9.69 2.36 -7.47
CA ALA A 176 -8.64 3.06 -6.75
C ALA A 176 -7.32 2.28 -6.75
N LEU A 177 -7.35 1.00 -6.34
CA LEU A 177 -6.16 0.15 -6.27
C LEU A 177 -5.48 -0.11 -7.62
N ARG A 178 -6.16 0.15 -8.74
CA ARG A 178 -5.54 0.12 -10.08
C ARG A 178 -4.88 1.44 -10.46
N LYS A 179 -5.23 2.53 -9.76
CA LYS A 179 -4.77 3.87 -10.05
C LYS A 179 -3.63 4.31 -9.13
N LEU A 180 -3.70 3.88 -7.85
CA LEU A 180 -2.66 4.06 -6.84
C LEU A 180 -1.48 3.10 -7.07
#